data_74a50b8a9add13a7bf32ec32d739b4de
#
_entry.id   74a50b8a9add13a7bf32ec32d739b4de
#
_cell.length_a   1.000
_cell.length_b   1.000
_cell.length_c   1.000
_cell.angle_alpha   90.00
_cell.angle_beta   90.00
_cell.angle_gamma   90.00
#
_symmetry.space_group_name_H-M   'P 1'
#
loop_
_entity.id
_entity.type
_entity.pdbx_description
1 polymer ?
#
loop_
_entity_poly.entity_id
_entity_poly.type
_entity_poly.pdbx_seq_one_letter_code
_entity_poly.pdbx_strand_id
1 'polypeptide(L)'
;FQEFSQRYAQSNELGKIELPELRRQDKKNRQNSIDDLDPFIQQKLEAQMITLFSSAQALYNQMIEEGVAKECARMVLPLCTPTRIYMTGSCRSWIHYIDLRSAHGTQKEHMDIAEACRSVFIEQFPIVSQALQWT
;
A
#
# COMPACT_ATOMS: atom_id res chain seq x y z
N PHE A 1 8.74 -4.81 14.40
CA PHE A 1 7.42 -4.72 13.73
C PHE A 1 6.85 -6.11 13.47
N GLN A 2 5.52 -6.17 13.31
CA GLN A 2 4.77 -7.39 13.08
C GLN A 2 3.83 -7.17 11.89
N GLU A 3 3.86 -8.09 10.93
CA GLU A 3 2.98 -8.08 9.77
C GLU A 3 1.93 -9.17 9.87
N PHE A 4 0.72 -8.89 9.37
CA PHE A 4 -0.33 -9.89 9.22
C PHE A 4 0.12 -11.03 8.30
N SER A 5 0.05 -12.25 8.80
CA SER A 5 0.56 -13.40 8.06
C SER A 5 -0.54 -14.13 7.29
N GLN A 6 -0.52 -14.01 5.98
CA GLN A 6 -1.40 -14.76 5.07
C GLN A 6 -1.13 -16.28 5.02
N ARG A 7 -0.14 -16.77 5.77
CA ARG A 7 0.08 -18.23 5.97
C ARG A 7 -0.84 -18.80 7.05
N TYR A 8 -1.23 -17.95 8.02
CA TYR A 8 -2.04 -18.38 9.18
C TYR A 8 -3.48 -17.88 9.11
N ALA A 9 -3.71 -16.71 8.56
CA ALA A 9 -5.04 -16.11 8.45
C ALA A 9 -5.44 -15.92 6.98
N GLN A 10 -6.73 -15.81 6.72
CA GLN A 10 -7.24 -15.59 5.38
C GLN A 10 -7.12 -14.12 4.99
N SER A 11 -6.80 -13.83 3.73
CA SER A 11 -6.66 -12.46 3.22
C SER A 11 -7.96 -11.65 3.33
N ASN A 12 -9.11 -12.30 3.30
CA ASN A 12 -10.44 -11.67 3.43
C ASN A 12 -10.64 -10.93 4.77
N GLU A 13 -9.86 -11.28 5.81
CA GLU A 13 -9.90 -10.61 7.11
C GLU A 13 -9.37 -9.17 7.08
N LEU A 14 -8.62 -8.80 6.03
CA LEU A 14 -8.03 -7.48 5.86
C LEU A 14 -8.85 -6.53 4.97
N GLY A 15 -9.95 -7.00 4.42
CA GLY A 15 -10.81 -6.23 3.53
C GLY A 15 -10.67 -6.63 2.06
N LYS A 16 -11.26 -5.80 1.20
CA LYS A 16 -11.24 -6.03 -0.25
C LYS A 16 -9.93 -5.51 -0.85
N ILE A 17 -9.53 -6.12 -1.96
CA ILE A 17 -8.43 -5.61 -2.79
C ILE A 17 -8.87 -4.27 -3.37
N GLU A 18 -8.07 -3.23 -3.12
CA GLU A 18 -8.29 -1.90 -3.67
C GLU A 18 -7.52 -1.73 -4.97
N LEU A 19 -8.13 -0.98 -5.91
CA LEU A 19 -7.46 -0.66 -7.16
C LEU A 19 -6.32 0.33 -6.88
N PRO A 20 -5.09 0.06 -7.37
CA PRO A 20 -4.03 1.04 -7.34
C PRO A 20 -4.35 2.19 -8.30
N GLU A 21 -3.96 3.39 -7.93
CA GLU A 21 -4.02 4.56 -8.80
C GLU A 21 -3.08 4.40 -9.99
N LEU A 22 -3.65 4.40 -11.21
CA LEU A 22 -2.87 4.20 -12.43
C LEU A 22 -2.20 5.51 -12.86
N ARG A 23 -0.88 5.49 -12.95
CA ARG A 23 -0.04 6.62 -13.34
C ARG A 23 0.89 6.24 -14.47
N ARG A 24 1.26 7.21 -15.30
CA ARG A 24 2.21 7.01 -16.39
C ARG A 24 3.65 6.89 -15.85
N GLN A 25 4.44 6.00 -16.43
CA GLN A 25 5.86 5.88 -16.11
C GLN A 25 6.63 7.15 -16.52
N ASP A 26 7.41 7.71 -15.60
CA ASP A 26 8.36 8.77 -15.91
C ASP A 26 9.50 8.22 -16.80
N LYS A 27 9.76 8.90 -17.91
CA LYS A 27 10.79 8.49 -18.88
C LYS A 27 12.21 8.78 -18.40
N LYS A 28 12.38 9.77 -17.52
CA LYS A 28 13.70 10.20 -17.02
C LYS A 28 14.05 9.52 -15.70
N ASN A 29 13.12 9.47 -14.78
CA ASN A 29 13.29 8.82 -13.49
C ASN A 29 12.45 7.55 -13.42
N ARG A 30 13.10 6.38 -13.52
CA ARG A 30 12.44 5.07 -13.52
C ARG A 30 11.71 4.74 -12.20
N GLN A 31 12.02 5.44 -11.12
CA GLN A 31 11.38 5.25 -9.81
C GLN A 31 10.17 6.16 -9.62
N ASN A 32 9.95 7.09 -10.55
CA ASN A 32 8.88 8.08 -10.46
C ASN A 32 7.72 7.72 -11.42
N SER A 33 6.52 8.16 -11.05
CA SER A 33 5.32 8.11 -11.89
C SER A 33 4.72 9.51 -12.00
N ILE A 34 3.98 9.76 -13.08
CA ILE A 34 3.38 11.05 -13.40
C ILE A 34 1.88 10.84 -13.53
N ASP A 35 1.12 11.66 -12.81
CA ASP A 35 -0.34 11.61 -12.82
C ASP A 35 -0.90 12.40 -14.02
N ASP A 36 -0.64 11.86 -15.21
CA ASP A 36 -1.10 12.40 -16.50
C ASP A 36 -1.51 11.28 -17.47
N LEU A 37 -1.96 10.14 -16.95
CA LEU A 37 -2.46 9.07 -17.79
C LEU A 37 -3.79 9.50 -18.44
N ASP A 38 -3.94 9.18 -19.72
CA ASP A 38 -5.18 9.46 -20.45
C ASP A 38 -6.38 8.82 -19.75
N PRO A 39 -7.46 9.58 -19.44
CA PRO A 39 -8.59 9.08 -18.66
C PRO A 39 -9.30 7.89 -19.32
N PHE A 40 -9.36 7.82 -20.66
CA PHE A 40 -9.97 6.70 -21.35
C PHE A 40 -9.14 5.43 -21.22
N ILE A 41 -7.81 5.55 -21.29
CA ILE A 41 -6.87 4.44 -21.05
C ILE A 41 -6.99 3.98 -19.62
N GLN A 42 -7.01 4.91 -18.66
CA GLN A 42 -7.15 4.62 -17.23
C GLN A 42 -8.43 3.82 -16.97
N GLN A 43 -9.60 4.32 -17.38
CA GLN A 43 -10.89 3.65 -17.18
C GLN A 43 -10.92 2.25 -17.79
N LYS A 44 -10.37 2.08 -19.00
CA LYS A 44 -10.29 0.78 -19.67
C LYS A 44 -9.47 -0.22 -18.87
N LEU A 45 -8.30 0.19 -18.37
CA LEU A 45 -7.40 -0.68 -17.61
C LEU A 45 -7.98 -1.00 -16.22
N GLU A 46 -8.59 -0.04 -15.54
CA GLU A 46 -9.29 -0.24 -14.27
C GLU A 46 -10.40 -1.29 -14.37
N ALA A 47 -11.20 -1.24 -15.43
CA ALA A 47 -12.25 -2.24 -15.67
C ALA A 47 -11.66 -3.66 -15.84
N GLN A 48 -10.53 -3.78 -16.54
CA GLN A 48 -9.83 -5.06 -16.69
C GLN A 48 -9.23 -5.55 -15.35
N MET A 49 -8.67 -4.64 -14.57
CA MET A 49 -8.12 -4.96 -13.25
C MET A 49 -9.21 -5.43 -12.29
N ILE A 50 -10.38 -4.79 -12.27
CA ILE A 50 -11.54 -5.22 -11.46
C ILE A 50 -11.89 -6.67 -11.78
N THR A 51 -11.98 -7.00 -13.07
CA THR A 51 -12.30 -8.36 -13.51
C THR A 51 -11.24 -9.37 -13.06
N LEU A 52 -9.96 -9.03 -13.24
CA LEU A 52 -8.83 -9.87 -12.84
C LEU A 52 -8.81 -10.10 -11.31
N PHE A 53 -8.97 -9.04 -10.53
CA PHE A 53 -8.92 -9.10 -9.07
C PHE A 53 -10.09 -9.90 -8.51
N SER A 54 -11.29 -9.72 -9.08
CA SER A 54 -12.46 -10.51 -8.72
C SER A 54 -12.26 -12.00 -8.99
N SER A 55 -11.66 -12.33 -10.13
CA SER A 55 -11.34 -13.71 -10.50
C SER A 55 -10.26 -14.32 -9.60
N ALA A 56 -9.22 -13.56 -9.28
CA ALA A 56 -8.16 -14.00 -8.35
C ALA A 56 -8.71 -14.26 -6.95
N GLN A 57 -9.57 -13.38 -6.44
CA GLN A 57 -10.21 -13.54 -5.13
C GLN A 57 -11.15 -14.76 -5.11
N ALA A 58 -11.93 -14.97 -6.18
CA ALA A 58 -12.82 -16.12 -6.29
C ALA A 58 -12.01 -17.43 -6.31
N LEU A 59 -10.93 -17.49 -7.07
CA LEU A 59 -10.03 -18.64 -7.10
C LEU A 59 -9.38 -18.90 -5.73
N TYR A 60 -8.90 -17.87 -5.05
CA TYR A 60 -8.35 -17.99 -3.71
C TYR A 60 -9.37 -18.62 -2.75
N ASN A 61 -10.62 -18.12 -2.74
CA ASN A 61 -11.68 -18.63 -1.88
C ASN A 61 -11.97 -20.10 -2.20
N GLN A 62 -12.10 -20.46 -3.47
CA GLN A 62 -12.31 -21.85 -3.90
C GLN A 62 -11.16 -22.75 -3.42
N MET A 63 -9.90 -22.32 -3.58
CA MET A 63 -8.76 -23.11 -3.10
C MET A 63 -8.82 -23.35 -1.59
N ILE A 64 -9.23 -22.36 -0.80
CA ILE A 64 -9.41 -22.50 0.65
C ILE A 64 -10.54 -23.50 0.97
N GLU A 65 -11.68 -23.41 0.28
CA GLU A 65 -12.83 -24.32 0.45
C GLU A 65 -12.47 -25.78 0.10
N GLU A 66 -11.65 -25.99 -0.92
CA GLU A 66 -11.13 -27.29 -1.34
C GLU A 66 -9.99 -27.82 -0.43
N GLY A 67 -9.64 -27.07 0.63
CA GLY A 67 -8.64 -27.49 1.62
C GLY A 67 -7.19 -27.24 1.20
N VAL A 68 -6.93 -26.43 0.19
CA VAL A 68 -5.57 -26.03 -0.19
C VAL A 68 -4.95 -25.19 0.93
N ALA A 69 -3.70 -25.48 1.26
CA ALA A 69 -2.98 -24.73 2.28
C ALA A 69 -2.92 -23.23 1.94
N LYS A 70 -3.17 -22.36 2.93
CA LYS A 70 -3.16 -20.89 2.77
C LYS A 70 -1.88 -20.38 2.14
N GLU A 71 -0.75 -20.96 2.47
CA GLU A 71 0.56 -20.59 1.89
C GLU A 71 0.65 -20.86 0.38
N CYS A 72 -0.13 -21.78 -0.16
CA CYS A 72 -0.25 -22.05 -1.58
C CYS A 72 -1.34 -21.18 -2.22
N ALA A 73 -2.52 -21.13 -1.59
CA ALA A 73 -3.66 -20.39 -2.11
C ALA A 73 -3.34 -18.89 -2.29
N ARG A 74 -2.61 -18.27 -1.36
CA ARG A 74 -2.22 -16.84 -1.46
C ARG A 74 -1.40 -16.50 -2.71
N MET A 75 -0.81 -17.47 -3.39
CA MET A 75 0.01 -17.22 -4.58
C MET A 75 -0.78 -16.70 -5.79
N VAL A 76 -2.12 -16.85 -5.78
CA VAL A 76 -2.99 -16.31 -6.84
C VAL A 76 -3.43 -14.88 -6.56
N LEU A 77 -3.15 -14.34 -5.38
CA LEU A 77 -3.58 -12.98 -5.01
C LEU A 77 -2.71 -11.93 -5.68
N PRO A 78 -3.30 -10.81 -6.14
CA PRO A 78 -2.58 -9.68 -6.70
C PRO A 78 -1.62 -9.05 -5.67
N LEU A 79 -0.56 -8.42 -6.16
CA LEU A 79 0.44 -7.75 -5.32
C LEU A 79 -0.15 -6.61 -4.47
N CYS A 80 -1.26 -6.01 -4.92
CA CYS A 80 -2.00 -4.96 -4.20
C CYS A 80 -2.98 -5.50 -3.13
N THR A 81 -2.92 -6.80 -2.81
CA THR A 81 -3.71 -7.36 -1.71
C THR A 81 -3.32 -6.68 -0.40
N PRO A 82 -4.30 -6.16 0.38
CA PRO A 82 -4.00 -5.40 1.58
C PRO A 82 -3.29 -6.26 2.64
N THR A 83 -2.44 -5.62 3.41
CA THR A 83 -1.79 -6.19 4.60
C THR A 83 -1.96 -5.24 5.78
N ARG A 84 -1.60 -5.70 6.97
CA ARG A 84 -1.57 -4.89 8.18
C ARG A 84 -0.22 -5.04 8.88
N ILE A 85 0.42 -3.92 9.15
CA ILE A 85 1.72 -3.89 9.81
C ILE A 85 1.61 -3.06 11.08
N TYR A 86 2.11 -3.60 12.19
CA TYR A 86 2.34 -2.87 13.43
C TYR A 86 3.82 -2.58 13.58
N MET A 87 4.16 -1.31 13.75
CA MET A 87 5.54 -0.87 13.91
C MET A 87 5.69 -0.06 15.19
N THR A 88 6.75 -0.34 15.93
CA THR A 88 7.18 0.45 17.09
C THR A 88 8.58 0.98 16.84
N GLY A 89 8.80 2.26 17.13
CA GLY A 89 10.08 2.90 16.96
C GLY A 89 10.25 4.08 17.92
N SER A 90 11.48 4.55 18.08
CA SER A 90 11.73 5.81 18.79
C SER A 90 11.22 7.01 17.98
N CYS A 91 10.96 8.15 18.63
CA CYS A 91 10.62 9.40 17.93
C CYS A 91 11.67 9.74 16.87
N ARG A 92 12.96 9.54 17.15
CA ARG A 92 14.04 9.73 16.17
C ARG A 92 13.86 8.87 14.92
N SER A 93 13.50 7.59 15.09
CA SER A 93 13.28 6.67 13.97
C SER A 93 12.08 7.09 13.14
N TRP A 94 11.01 7.53 13.78
CA TRP A 94 9.83 8.01 13.09
C TRP A 94 10.09 9.33 12.32
N ILE A 95 10.82 10.28 12.91
CA ILE A 95 11.24 11.51 12.22
C ILE A 95 12.04 11.15 10.97
N HIS A 96 13.05 10.30 11.10
CA HIS A 96 13.87 9.88 9.96
C HIS A 96 13.05 9.17 8.87
N TYR A 97 12.13 8.28 9.25
CA TYR A 97 11.24 7.59 8.31
C TYR A 97 10.36 8.57 7.54
N ILE A 98 9.71 9.48 8.26
CA ILE A 98 8.80 10.48 7.68
C ILE A 98 9.56 11.36 6.69
N ASP A 99 10.70 11.95 7.08
CA ASP A 99 11.50 12.78 6.19
C ASP A 99 11.96 12.03 4.94
N LEU A 100 12.46 10.80 5.11
CA LEU A 100 12.96 10.01 4.00
C LEU A 100 11.86 9.61 3.02
N ARG A 101 10.67 9.28 3.54
CA ARG A 101 9.59 8.69 2.71
C ARG A 101 8.57 9.70 2.22
N SER A 102 8.54 10.92 2.76
CA SER A 102 7.80 12.04 2.19
C SER A 102 8.56 12.77 1.07
N ALA A 103 9.82 12.40 0.82
CA ALA A 103 10.63 13.05 -0.21
C ALA A 103 10.26 12.58 -1.63
N HIS A 104 10.50 13.48 -2.61
CA HIS A 104 10.35 13.17 -4.03
C HIS A 104 11.18 11.95 -4.45
N GLY A 105 10.55 11.05 -5.24
CA GLY A 105 11.15 9.79 -5.68
C GLY A 105 10.75 8.58 -4.84
N THR A 106 10.01 8.79 -3.75
CA THR A 106 9.31 7.71 -3.06
C THR A 106 8.07 7.31 -3.87
N GLN A 107 7.75 6.02 -3.91
CA GLN A 107 6.49 5.55 -4.47
C GLN A 107 5.31 6.26 -3.78
N LYS A 108 4.33 6.75 -4.56
CA LYS A 108 3.24 7.59 -4.05
C LYS A 108 2.50 6.97 -2.87
N GLU A 109 2.13 5.71 -2.95
CA GLU A 109 1.41 5.00 -1.89
C GLU A 109 2.20 4.96 -0.57
N HIS A 110 3.54 4.83 -0.66
CA HIS A 110 4.39 4.90 0.52
C HIS A 110 4.55 6.33 1.05
N MET A 111 4.60 7.31 0.16
CA MET A 111 4.62 8.73 0.53
C MET A 111 3.33 9.12 1.26
N ASP A 112 2.16 8.70 0.77
CA ASP A 112 0.88 8.96 1.40
C ASP A 112 0.81 8.38 2.84
N ILE A 113 1.37 7.18 3.06
CA ILE A 113 1.51 6.60 4.41
C ILE A 113 2.45 7.44 5.29
N ALA A 114 3.58 7.88 4.76
CA ALA A 114 4.52 8.72 5.51
C ALA A 114 3.91 10.07 5.90
N GLU A 115 3.15 10.70 5.01
CA GLU A 115 2.42 11.95 5.29
C GLU A 115 1.29 11.73 6.32
N ALA A 116 0.58 10.62 6.26
CA ALA A 116 -0.39 10.26 7.30
C ALA A 116 0.30 10.08 8.66
N CYS A 117 1.46 9.43 8.70
CA CYS A 117 2.27 9.31 9.91
C CYS A 117 2.75 10.69 10.41
N ARG A 118 3.14 11.60 9.50
CA ARG A 118 3.53 12.99 9.85
C ARG A 118 2.37 13.71 10.54
N SER A 119 1.17 13.62 10.00
CA SER A 119 -0.03 14.25 10.57
C SER A 119 -0.28 13.79 12.00
N VAL A 120 -0.22 12.48 12.25
CA VAL A 120 -0.34 11.91 13.60
C VAL A 120 0.81 12.37 14.50
N PHE A 121 2.05 12.42 13.98
CA PHE A 121 3.22 12.85 14.75
C PHE A 121 3.10 14.32 15.19
N ILE A 122 2.62 15.21 14.31
CA ILE A 122 2.38 16.62 14.60
C ILE A 122 1.36 16.77 15.75
N GLU A 123 0.28 16.03 15.70
CA GLU A 123 -0.76 16.04 16.73
C GLU A 123 -0.24 15.56 18.09
N GLN A 124 0.53 14.48 18.12
CA GLN A 124 0.98 13.84 19.36
C GLN A 124 2.25 14.51 19.94
N PHE A 125 3.09 15.13 19.10
CA PHE A 125 4.36 15.73 19.49
C PHE A 125 4.52 17.17 18.98
N PRO A 126 3.61 18.11 19.35
CA PRO A 126 3.57 19.45 18.74
C PRO A 126 4.86 20.25 18.96
N ILE A 127 5.49 20.17 20.11
CA ILE A 127 6.74 20.90 20.42
C ILE A 127 7.89 20.40 19.52
N VAL A 128 8.01 19.08 19.36
CA VAL A 128 9.04 18.49 18.49
C VAL A 128 8.78 18.85 17.03
N SER A 129 7.52 18.77 16.59
CA SER A 129 7.11 19.13 15.25
C SER A 129 7.39 20.58 14.91
N GLN A 130 7.15 21.49 15.83
CA GLN A 130 7.51 22.91 15.68
C GLN A 130 9.04 23.10 15.52
N ALA A 131 9.84 22.39 16.29
CA ALA A 131 11.30 22.44 16.16
C ALA A 131 11.80 21.89 14.82
N LEU A 132 11.06 20.93 14.22
CA LEU A 132 11.33 20.35 12.90
C LEU A 132 10.75 21.19 11.76
N GLN A 133 10.02 22.26 12.06
CA GLN A 133 9.28 23.08 11.07
C GLN A 133 8.23 22.28 10.30
N TRP A 134 7.67 21.27 10.91
CA TRP A 134 6.52 20.50 10.41
C TRP A 134 5.24 21.21 10.90
N THR A 135 4.67 22.09 10.09
CA THR A 135 3.43 22.85 10.40
C THR A 135 2.45 22.70 9.25
#